data_82c1f6212f48fd2c803df32e51532dcd
#
_entry.id   82c1f6212f48fd2c803df32e51532dcd
#
_cell.length_a   1.000
_cell.length_b   1.000
_cell.length_c   1.000
_cell.angle_alpha   90.00
_cell.angle_beta   90.00
_cell.angle_gamma   90.00
#
_symmetry.space_group_name_H-M   'P 1'
#
loop_
_entity.id
_entity.type
_entity.pdbx_description
1 polymer ?
#
loop_
_entity_poly.entity_id
_entity_poly.type
_entity_poly.pdbx_seq_one_letter_code
_entity_poly.pdbx_strand_id
1 'polypeptide(L)'
;MRQGKCHNFECSTAARGTVVDVPDGSEFRCPECGSDLRKVGAWHHLPAAFVVFLIVQAAFFGFSGWEWAFGAPRKTSSRTEGSVILRLAGSNTIGSGLGPALAEAFLKQQLQASDVRVQAGAVAEETNISGLLPGAHSRSVITIAAHGSATAFAGLAEGKCDIGAASRKVKPDEARTLSALGDMTAFASEHVLGLDGVAVIVNSTNPLTSLRVDQVAQIFSGAVTDWAQVGGKPGPITIYARDDKSGTYDTFKNLILGSNALVSTAHRYEDSNQLSDAVANDANGVGFIGLPYIHSAKAVAIATTGARPLLPNLLTVATEDYPLSRRLFLYTPENSPNRLVRPFVEFALSKAGQDIVANAGFVSQNIRLERAVAPADAPKAYRALTQAAQRLSLDFRFRTGKSDLDNKALVDLERMAAFFSDLRYRGEDVLLLGFADNTGVRAVNLQLSLDRARKVNEEFRRRGLKPSLVEGFGPDLPVASNDTDDGREKNRRVEVWLKGATTVAARE
;
A
#
# COMPACT_ATOMS: atom_id res chain seq x y z
N MET A 1 44.78 30.91 -23.22
CA MET A 1 44.43 29.48 -23.01
C MET A 1 43.05 29.38 -22.36
N ARG A 2 42.19 28.53 -22.86
CA ARG A 2 40.84 28.30 -22.32
C ARG A 2 40.85 27.02 -21.48
N GLN A 3 40.23 27.04 -20.30
CA GLN A 3 40.21 25.87 -19.39
C GLN A 3 38.85 25.21 -19.42
N GLY A 4 38.80 23.87 -19.50
CA GLY A 4 37.60 23.07 -19.52
C GLY A 4 37.73 21.74 -18.82
N LYS A 5 36.59 21.17 -18.38
CA LYS A 5 36.47 19.82 -17.82
C LYS A 5 35.78 18.90 -18.81
N CYS A 6 36.31 17.70 -18.98
CA CYS A 6 35.62 16.63 -19.71
C CYS A 6 34.48 16.05 -18.88
N HIS A 7 33.36 15.72 -19.54
CA HIS A 7 32.18 15.13 -18.92
C HIS A 7 31.77 13.79 -19.55
N ASN A 8 32.61 13.24 -20.42
CA ASN A 8 32.36 11.89 -20.95
C ASN A 8 32.76 10.85 -19.91
N PHE A 9 31.79 10.09 -19.39
CA PHE A 9 31.99 9.11 -18.32
C PHE A 9 32.95 7.95 -18.68
N GLU A 10 33.17 7.71 -19.96
CA GLU A 10 34.13 6.68 -20.45
C GLU A 10 35.57 7.21 -20.59
N CYS A 11 35.81 8.50 -20.32
CA CYS A 11 37.09 9.17 -20.49
C CYS A 11 37.87 9.23 -19.16
N SER A 12 39.12 8.80 -19.16
CA SER A 12 39.99 8.82 -17.97
C SER A 12 40.25 10.24 -17.44
N THR A 13 40.26 11.25 -18.33
CA THR A 13 40.38 12.66 -17.96
C THR A 13 39.17 13.14 -17.17
N ALA A 14 37.95 12.70 -17.53
CA ALA A 14 36.74 13.00 -16.78
C ALA A 14 36.72 12.26 -15.43
N ALA A 15 37.09 10.98 -15.40
CA ALA A 15 37.15 10.16 -14.19
C ALA A 15 38.10 10.75 -13.14
N ARG A 16 39.22 11.37 -13.58
CA ARG A 16 40.19 12.05 -12.70
C ARG A 16 39.79 13.47 -12.31
N GLY A 17 38.73 14.04 -12.92
CA GLY A 17 38.24 15.40 -12.66
C GLY A 17 39.24 16.50 -13.06
N THR A 18 40.23 16.19 -13.90
CA THR A 18 41.32 17.11 -14.30
C THR A 18 40.81 18.20 -15.21
N VAL A 19 41.31 19.44 -14.99
CA VAL A 19 41.07 20.57 -15.86
C VAL A 19 42.05 20.51 -17.03
N VAL A 20 41.56 20.66 -18.26
CA VAL A 20 42.34 20.61 -19.49
C VAL A 20 42.54 22.02 -19.99
N ASP A 21 43.78 22.42 -20.27
CA ASP A 21 44.14 23.70 -20.91
C ASP A 21 44.13 23.54 -22.43
N VAL A 22 43.32 24.36 -23.10
CA VAL A 22 43.16 24.34 -24.55
C VAL A 22 43.69 25.67 -25.11
N PRO A 23 44.63 25.65 -26.08
CA PRO A 23 45.15 26.87 -26.72
C PRO A 23 44.05 27.67 -27.40
N ASP A 24 44.21 28.99 -27.40
CA ASP A 24 43.28 29.88 -28.13
C ASP A 24 43.38 29.64 -29.65
N GLY A 25 42.25 29.40 -30.29
CA GLY A 25 42.16 29.10 -31.72
C GLY A 25 42.00 27.59 -32.03
N SER A 26 42.18 26.68 -31.03
CA SER A 26 41.88 25.24 -31.18
C SER A 26 40.44 24.94 -30.86
N GLU A 27 39.89 23.79 -31.37
CA GLU A 27 38.60 23.30 -30.97
C GLU A 27 38.57 22.99 -29.46
N PHE A 28 37.49 23.39 -28.77
CA PHE A 28 37.36 23.25 -27.32
C PHE A 28 36.90 21.85 -26.95
N ARG A 29 37.76 20.85 -27.24
CA ARG A 29 37.49 19.40 -27.05
C ARG A 29 38.51 18.71 -26.17
N CYS A 30 38.11 17.65 -25.54
CA CYS A 30 38.99 16.82 -24.75
C CYS A 30 40.05 16.15 -25.63
N PRO A 31 41.36 16.29 -25.33
CA PRO A 31 42.42 15.72 -26.16
C PRO A 31 42.47 14.18 -26.12
N GLU A 32 41.82 13.55 -25.13
CA GLU A 32 41.78 12.11 -24.97
C GLU A 32 40.61 11.45 -25.70
N CYS A 33 39.39 12.00 -25.59
CA CYS A 33 38.18 11.37 -26.13
C CYS A 33 37.47 12.19 -27.20
N GLY A 34 37.92 13.41 -27.54
CA GLY A 34 37.34 14.26 -28.55
C GLY A 34 35.99 14.94 -28.16
N SER A 35 35.45 14.65 -26.98
CA SER A 35 34.17 15.24 -26.51
C SER A 35 34.35 16.71 -26.16
N ASP A 36 33.28 17.51 -26.31
CA ASP A 36 33.29 18.93 -25.97
C ASP A 36 33.56 19.14 -24.47
N LEU A 37 34.40 20.17 -24.17
CA LEU A 37 34.72 20.52 -22.80
C LEU A 37 33.76 21.58 -22.26
N ARG A 38 33.43 21.51 -20.98
CA ARG A 38 32.72 22.58 -20.29
C ARG A 38 33.73 23.60 -19.73
N LYS A 39 33.49 24.90 -19.99
CA LYS A 39 34.31 25.97 -19.45
C LYS A 39 34.32 25.92 -17.92
N VAL A 40 35.50 26.02 -17.32
CA VAL A 40 35.67 26.26 -15.88
C VAL A 40 35.50 27.72 -15.62
N GLY A 41 34.52 28.14 -14.84
CA GLY A 41 34.28 29.53 -14.48
C GLY A 41 35.47 30.11 -13.68
N ALA A 42 35.74 31.42 -13.86
CA ALA A 42 36.91 32.14 -13.36
C ALA A 42 37.04 32.29 -11.83
N TRP A 43 36.33 31.49 -11.05
CA TRP A 43 36.26 31.63 -9.59
C TRP A 43 37.36 30.87 -8.82
N HIS A 44 38.26 30.17 -9.49
CA HIS A 44 39.30 29.40 -8.85
C HIS A 44 40.64 30.12 -8.56
N HIS A 45 40.74 31.42 -8.83
CA HIS A 45 41.98 32.21 -8.66
C HIS A 45 41.78 33.47 -7.76
N LEU A 46 40.87 33.46 -6.81
CA LEU A 46 40.86 34.51 -5.76
C LEU A 46 42.00 34.18 -4.77
N PRO A 47 42.97 35.07 -4.56
CA PRO A 47 44.10 34.83 -3.61
C PRO A 47 43.50 34.74 -2.20
N ALA A 48 44.03 33.82 -1.40
CA ALA A 48 43.64 33.51 -0.02
C ALA A 48 43.54 34.79 0.87
N ALA A 49 44.32 35.84 0.55
CA ALA A 49 44.27 37.13 1.21
C ALA A 49 42.91 37.86 1.08
N PHE A 50 42.19 37.62 -0.03
CA PHE A 50 40.86 38.28 -0.23
C PHE A 50 39.76 37.59 0.58
N VAL A 51 39.89 36.30 0.79
CA VAL A 51 38.94 35.54 1.62
C VAL A 51 39.11 35.89 3.10
N VAL A 52 40.37 36.08 3.57
CA VAL A 52 40.65 36.54 4.95
C VAL A 52 40.17 37.98 5.16
N PHE A 53 40.31 38.88 4.18
CA PHE A 53 39.80 40.25 4.28
C PHE A 53 38.27 40.30 4.43
N LEU A 54 37.53 39.47 3.70
CA LEU A 54 36.08 39.37 3.84
C LEU A 54 35.63 38.78 5.20
N ILE A 55 36.39 37.84 5.76
CA ILE A 55 36.11 37.27 7.10
C ILE A 55 36.38 38.31 8.20
N VAL A 56 37.44 39.10 8.09
CA VAL A 56 37.76 40.14 9.08
C VAL A 56 36.74 41.29 9.03
N GLN A 57 36.25 41.67 7.86
CA GLN A 57 35.20 42.70 7.73
C GLN A 57 33.86 42.19 8.31
N ALA A 58 33.51 40.91 8.15
CA ALA A 58 32.32 40.33 8.72
C ALA A 58 32.35 40.26 10.28
N ALA A 59 33.54 40.12 10.86
CA ALA A 59 33.73 40.15 12.31
C ALA A 59 33.69 41.57 12.95
N PHE A 60 34.02 42.60 12.16
CA PHE A 60 34.07 43.99 12.69
C PHE A 60 32.75 44.78 12.53
N PHE A 61 31.92 44.40 11.57
CA PHE A 61 30.66 45.12 11.30
C PHE A 61 29.42 44.31 11.66
N GLY A 62 29.41 43.61 12.72
CA GLY A 62 28.26 42.95 13.32
C GLY A 62 27.16 42.45 12.32
N PHE A 63 26.69 41.28 12.50
CA PHE A 63 25.73 40.52 11.63
C PHE A 63 24.47 41.27 11.15
N SER A 64 24.22 42.51 11.61
CA SER A 64 23.03 43.28 11.27
C SER A 64 23.09 44.05 9.94
N GLY A 65 24.28 44.17 9.31
CA GLY A 65 24.44 44.87 8.02
C GLY A 65 24.42 43.98 6.78
N TRP A 66 24.55 42.66 6.95
CA TRP A 66 24.62 41.67 5.86
C TRP A 66 23.28 41.46 5.17
N GLU A 67 22.19 41.49 5.92
CA GLU A 67 20.82 41.28 5.37
C GLU A 67 20.39 42.38 4.38
N TRP A 68 21.00 43.58 4.45
CA TRP A 68 20.69 44.68 3.59
C TRP A 68 21.43 44.66 2.24
N ALA A 69 22.59 44.04 2.17
CA ALA A 69 23.45 44.08 0.99
C ALA A 69 23.22 42.90 0.03
N PHE A 70 22.75 41.74 0.51
CA PHE A 70 22.61 40.53 -0.31
C PHE A 70 21.24 39.84 -0.19
N GLY A 71 20.22 40.55 0.24
CA GLY A 71 18.88 39.99 0.43
C GLY A 71 18.97 38.54 0.90
N ALA A 72 18.77 38.22 2.16
CA ALA A 72 18.74 36.86 2.61
C ALA A 72 17.99 36.05 1.56
N PRO A 73 18.45 34.80 1.16
CA PRO A 73 17.64 33.97 0.34
C PRO A 73 16.32 33.85 1.11
N ARG A 74 15.27 34.49 0.56
CA ARG A 74 13.93 34.26 1.09
C ARG A 74 13.81 32.76 1.15
N LYS A 75 13.93 32.18 2.36
CA LYS A 75 13.29 30.91 2.61
C LYS A 75 11.85 31.16 2.17
N THR A 76 11.55 30.77 0.96
CA THR A 76 10.19 30.51 0.57
C THR A 76 9.77 29.37 1.50
N SER A 77 9.41 29.72 2.74
CA SER A 77 8.46 28.88 3.43
C SER A 77 7.32 28.84 2.42
N SER A 78 7.05 27.68 1.88
CA SER A 78 5.83 27.43 1.14
C SER A 78 4.71 27.65 2.16
N ARG A 79 4.39 28.92 2.40
CA ARG A 79 3.20 29.31 3.16
C ARG A 79 2.10 28.66 2.37
N THR A 80 1.46 27.69 2.97
CA THR A 80 0.27 27.05 2.42
C THR A 80 -0.65 28.21 2.03
N GLU A 81 -0.79 28.49 0.71
CA GLU A 81 -1.64 29.57 0.23
C GLU A 81 -3.10 29.19 0.50
N GLY A 82 -3.56 29.37 1.75
CA GLY A 82 -4.92 29.03 2.12
C GLY A 82 -5.07 28.54 3.56
N SER A 83 -6.31 28.29 3.94
CA SER A 83 -6.68 27.73 5.25
C SER A 83 -6.67 26.21 5.22
N VAL A 84 -5.93 25.58 6.11
CA VAL A 84 -5.95 24.12 6.28
C VAL A 84 -7.28 23.73 6.92
N ILE A 85 -8.06 22.90 6.19
CA ILE A 85 -9.39 22.43 6.59
C ILE A 85 -9.40 20.99 7.07
N LEU A 86 -8.41 20.17 6.67
CA LEU A 86 -8.29 18.77 7.06
C LEU A 86 -6.82 18.33 7.00
N ARG A 87 -6.39 17.56 7.99
CA ARG A 87 -5.01 17.07 8.13
C ARG A 87 -4.99 15.55 8.23
N LEU A 88 -4.30 14.89 7.30
CA LEU A 88 -4.04 13.46 7.33
C LEU A 88 -2.56 13.22 7.65
N ALA A 89 -2.26 12.23 8.48
CA ALA A 89 -0.86 11.83 8.72
C ALA A 89 -0.75 10.30 8.79
N GLY A 90 0.41 9.76 8.41
CA GLY A 90 0.69 8.34 8.64
C GLY A 90 1.39 7.62 7.51
N SER A 91 0.81 6.50 7.09
CA SER A 91 1.39 5.51 6.19
C SER A 91 1.83 6.08 4.83
N ASN A 92 3.05 5.79 4.43
CA ASN A 92 3.56 6.07 3.09
C ASN A 92 2.75 5.33 2.01
N THR A 93 2.30 4.11 2.30
CA THR A 93 1.46 3.32 1.38
C THR A 93 0.19 4.06 0.98
N ILE A 94 -0.45 4.75 1.93
CA ILE A 94 -1.67 5.52 1.68
C ILE A 94 -1.33 6.93 1.21
N GLY A 95 -0.38 7.58 1.87
CA GLY A 95 -0.12 9.01 1.71
C GLY A 95 0.61 9.40 0.44
N SER A 96 1.37 8.48 -0.20
CA SER A 96 2.14 8.81 -1.42
C SER A 96 1.26 8.98 -2.68
N GLY A 97 0.12 8.31 -2.75
CA GLY A 97 -0.75 8.35 -3.95
C GLY A 97 -2.23 8.30 -3.64
N LEU A 98 -2.69 7.30 -2.89
CA LEU A 98 -4.12 7.09 -2.60
C LEU A 98 -4.72 8.26 -1.81
N GLY A 99 -4.05 8.72 -0.76
CA GLY A 99 -4.51 9.84 0.07
C GLY A 99 -4.70 11.12 -0.74
N PRO A 100 -3.70 11.57 -1.52
CA PRO A 100 -3.86 12.71 -2.43
C PRO A 100 -5.00 12.56 -3.42
N ALA A 101 -5.16 11.39 -4.05
CA ALA A 101 -6.25 11.14 -5.00
C ALA A 101 -7.63 11.23 -4.34
N LEU A 102 -7.80 10.67 -3.13
CA LEU A 102 -9.03 10.77 -2.35
C LEU A 102 -9.31 12.22 -1.92
N ALA A 103 -8.29 12.95 -1.46
CA ALA A 103 -8.43 14.34 -1.03
C ALA A 103 -8.80 15.26 -2.21
N GLU A 104 -8.19 15.06 -3.37
CA GLU A 104 -8.51 15.78 -4.60
C GLU A 104 -9.96 15.55 -5.02
N ALA A 105 -10.39 14.28 -5.06
CA ALA A 105 -11.75 13.92 -5.42
C ALA A 105 -12.78 14.42 -4.37
N PHE A 106 -12.46 14.36 -3.09
CA PHE A 106 -13.30 14.89 -2.02
C PHE A 106 -13.52 16.39 -2.17
N LEU A 107 -12.46 17.18 -2.43
CA LEU A 107 -12.59 18.60 -2.72
C LEU A 107 -13.48 18.86 -3.92
N LYS A 108 -13.29 18.12 -5.03
CA LYS A 108 -14.06 18.30 -6.28
C LYS A 108 -15.53 17.86 -6.15
N GLN A 109 -15.75 16.66 -5.62
CA GLN A 109 -17.07 16.00 -5.69
C GLN A 109 -17.96 16.31 -4.48
N GLN A 110 -17.37 16.38 -3.27
CA GLN A 110 -18.14 16.60 -2.06
C GLN A 110 -18.22 18.08 -1.66
N LEU A 111 -17.10 18.81 -1.81
CA LEU A 111 -17.04 20.21 -1.44
C LEU A 111 -17.21 21.16 -2.65
N GLN A 112 -17.38 20.61 -3.86
CA GLN A 112 -17.62 21.35 -5.12
C GLN A 112 -16.53 22.41 -5.38
N ALA A 113 -15.27 22.13 -4.94
CA ALA A 113 -14.18 23.03 -5.11
C ALA A 113 -13.78 23.16 -6.59
N SER A 114 -13.52 24.40 -7.02
CA SER A 114 -12.92 24.72 -8.31
C SER A 114 -11.39 24.90 -8.17
N ASP A 115 -10.67 24.90 -9.31
CA ASP A 115 -9.21 25.09 -9.37
C ASP A 115 -8.45 24.21 -8.35
N VAL A 116 -8.75 22.92 -8.33
CA VAL A 116 -8.08 21.99 -7.39
C VAL A 116 -6.66 21.72 -7.88
N ARG A 117 -5.68 21.88 -6.97
CA ARG A 117 -4.25 21.72 -7.23
C ARG A 117 -3.64 20.76 -6.21
N VAL A 118 -2.76 19.89 -6.70
CA VAL A 118 -1.94 18.99 -5.87
C VAL A 118 -0.50 19.50 -5.94
N GLN A 119 0.11 19.76 -4.80
CA GLN A 119 1.46 20.35 -4.68
C GLN A 119 2.25 19.59 -3.61
N ALA A 120 3.55 19.41 -3.84
CA ALA A 120 4.44 18.92 -2.80
C ALA A 120 4.44 19.87 -1.59
N GLY A 121 4.49 19.30 -0.39
CA GLY A 121 4.66 20.05 0.85
C GLY A 121 6.06 20.66 0.99
N ALA A 122 6.27 21.35 2.10
CA ALA A 122 7.58 21.91 2.43
C ALA A 122 8.59 20.83 2.87
N VAL A 123 8.09 19.72 3.37
CA VAL A 123 8.88 18.58 3.81
C VAL A 123 8.69 17.45 2.80
N ALA A 124 9.72 16.64 2.59
CA ALA A 124 9.61 15.44 1.74
C ALA A 124 8.51 14.52 2.28
N GLU A 125 7.83 13.79 1.38
CA GLU A 125 6.71 12.91 1.69
C GLU A 125 5.46 13.64 2.25
N GLU A 126 5.37 14.96 2.08
CA GLU A 126 4.17 15.74 2.36
C GLU A 126 3.53 16.25 1.08
N THR A 127 2.21 16.31 1.06
CA THR A 127 1.42 16.79 -0.08
C THR A 127 0.31 17.71 0.40
N ASN A 128 0.12 18.84 -0.30
CA ASN A 128 -0.95 19.78 -0.10
C ASN A 128 -1.93 19.72 -1.26
N ILE A 129 -3.20 19.49 -0.97
CA ILE A 129 -4.27 19.50 -1.95
C ILE A 129 -5.15 20.70 -1.65
N SER A 130 -5.24 21.64 -2.59
CA SER A 130 -5.93 22.91 -2.36
C SER A 130 -6.97 23.19 -3.42
N GLY A 131 -8.09 23.82 -3.06
CA GLY A 131 -9.16 24.21 -3.97
C GLY A 131 -9.92 25.46 -3.48
N LEU A 132 -10.64 26.10 -4.38
CA LEU A 132 -11.54 27.19 -4.05
C LEU A 132 -12.95 26.65 -3.83
N LEU A 133 -13.45 26.75 -2.61
CA LEU A 133 -14.83 26.37 -2.28
C LEU A 133 -15.83 27.40 -2.84
N PRO A 134 -17.09 27.01 -3.09
CA PRO A 134 -18.12 27.94 -3.56
C PRO A 134 -18.24 29.17 -2.64
N GLY A 135 -18.15 30.36 -3.22
CA GLY A 135 -18.21 31.64 -2.48
C GLY A 135 -17.00 32.00 -1.64
N ALA A 136 -15.93 31.18 -1.61
CA ALA A 136 -14.74 31.49 -0.87
C ALA A 136 -13.74 32.35 -1.69
N HIS A 137 -13.08 33.29 -1.02
CA HIS A 137 -12.01 34.14 -1.61
C HIS A 137 -10.62 33.61 -1.33
N SER A 138 -10.45 32.60 -0.45
CA SER A 138 -9.20 31.95 -0.12
C SER A 138 -9.28 30.45 -0.38
N ARG A 139 -8.15 29.83 -0.66
CA ARG A 139 -8.08 28.39 -0.89
C ARG A 139 -8.29 27.60 0.41
N SER A 140 -9.00 26.52 0.31
CA SER A 140 -9.08 25.50 1.35
C SER A 140 -8.06 24.42 1.06
N VAL A 141 -7.32 23.96 2.07
CA VAL A 141 -6.19 23.03 1.92
C VAL A 141 -6.41 21.79 2.75
N ILE A 142 -6.21 20.62 2.14
CA ILE A 142 -6.04 19.34 2.82
C ILE A 142 -4.56 19.01 2.81
N THR A 143 -3.97 18.73 3.98
CA THR A 143 -2.55 18.37 4.10
C THR A 143 -2.41 16.87 4.37
N ILE A 144 -1.42 16.24 3.75
CA ILE A 144 -1.10 14.83 3.94
C ILE A 144 0.39 14.71 4.26
N ALA A 145 0.73 14.09 5.41
CA ALA A 145 2.08 13.82 5.85
C ALA A 145 2.32 12.30 5.90
N ALA A 146 3.12 11.77 4.96
CA ALA A 146 3.31 10.34 4.74
C ALA A 146 4.63 9.83 5.35
N HIS A 147 4.73 9.79 6.67
CA HIS A 147 5.96 9.46 7.42
C HIS A 147 5.90 8.10 8.15
N GLY A 148 5.01 7.20 7.72
CA GLY A 148 4.84 5.86 8.29
C GLY A 148 3.68 5.75 9.29
N SER A 149 3.11 4.52 9.41
CA SER A 149 1.89 4.29 10.20
C SER A 149 2.00 4.70 11.68
N ALA A 150 3.20 4.72 12.27
CA ALA A 150 3.38 5.16 13.66
C ALA A 150 3.07 6.66 13.84
N THR A 151 3.36 7.48 12.82
CA THR A 151 3.09 8.92 12.87
C THR A 151 1.60 9.26 12.80
N ALA A 152 0.77 8.34 12.31
CA ALA A 152 -0.69 8.46 12.39
C ALA A 152 -1.16 8.56 13.83
N PHE A 153 -0.73 7.61 14.67
CA PHE A 153 -1.15 7.53 16.07
C PHE A 153 -0.52 8.62 16.92
N ALA A 154 0.75 8.93 16.70
CA ALA A 154 1.42 10.06 17.36
C ALA A 154 0.75 11.39 16.99
N GLY A 155 0.45 11.61 15.70
CA GLY A 155 -0.21 12.82 15.22
C GLY A 155 -1.63 13.02 15.78
N LEU A 156 -2.41 11.94 15.90
CA LEU A 156 -3.71 11.96 16.57
C LEU A 156 -3.58 12.33 18.05
N ALA A 157 -2.64 11.70 18.79
CA ALA A 157 -2.41 11.96 20.19
C ALA A 157 -2.00 13.43 20.47
N GLU A 158 -1.21 14.01 19.59
CA GLU A 158 -0.71 15.39 19.69
C GLU A 158 -1.66 16.42 19.05
N GLY A 159 -2.78 16.02 18.47
CA GLY A 159 -3.70 16.91 17.73
C GLY A 159 -3.10 17.53 16.47
N LYS A 160 -2.03 16.93 15.93
CA LYS A 160 -1.35 17.38 14.71
C LYS A 160 -2.05 16.92 13.44
N CYS A 161 -2.85 15.86 13.49
CA CYS A 161 -3.72 15.43 12.39
C CYS A 161 -5.15 15.17 12.88
N ASP A 162 -6.08 15.22 11.94
CA ASP A 162 -7.51 14.97 12.17
C ASP A 162 -7.85 13.51 11.83
N ILE A 163 -7.11 12.90 10.91
CA ILE A 163 -7.24 11.51 10.45
C ILE A 163 -5.86 10.87 10.42
N GLY A 164 -5.72 9.73 11.08
CA GLY A 164 -4.54 8.88 11.01
C GLY A 164 -4.67 7.82 9.91
N ALA A 165 -3.73 7.75 8.98
CA ALA A 165 -3.68 6.73 7.94
C ALA A 165 -2.67 5.64 8.30
N ALA A 166 -3.08 4.37 8.36
CA ALA A 166 -2.19 3.28 8.75
C ALA A 166 -2.33 2.05 7.85
N SER A 167 -1.23 1.37 7.58
CA SER A 167 -1.19 0.11 6.83
C SER A 167 -1.06 -1.11 7.75
N ARG A 168 -1.46 -0.96 8.99
CA ARG A 168 -1.58 -1.98 10.03
C ARG A 168 -2.62 -1.57 11.08
N LYS A 169 -3.08 -2.54 11.85
CA LYS A 169 -3.93 -2.26 13.03
C LYS A 169 -3.17 -1.39 14.06
N VAL A 170 -3.91 -0.61 14.82
CA VAL A 170 -3.40 0.09 16.01
C VAL A 170 -2.83 -0.93 16.98
N LYS A 171 -1.66 -0.63 17.56
CA LYS A 171 -1.06 -1.48 18.60
C LYS A 171 -1.70 -1.22 19.97
N PRO A 172 -1.68 -2.19 20.91
CA PRO A 172 -2.30 -2.00 22.22
C PRO A 172 -1.77 -0.81 23.02
N ASP A 173 -0.47 -0.48 22.91
CA ASP A 173 0.14 0.68 23.55
C ASP A 173 -0.30 2.00 22.89
N GLU A 174 -0.39 2.03 21.56
CA GLU A 174 -0.92 3.18 20.82
C GLU A 174 -2.40 3.42 21.16
N ALA A 175 -3.22 2.35 21.22
CA ALA A 175 -4.62 2.45 21.59
C ALA A 175 -4.80 2.99 23.03
N ARG A 176 -3.94 2.57 23.96
CA ARG A 176 -3.94 3.12 25.35
C ARG A 176 -3.60 4.62 25.36
N THR A 177 -2.61 5.03 24.59
CA THR A 177 -2.22 6.45 24.47
C THR A 177 -3.36 7.30 23.91
N LEU A 178 -4.16 6.75 23.01
CA LEU A 178 -5.27 7.44 22.35
C LEU A 178 -6.61 7.30 23.08
N SER A 179 -6.66 6.69 24.25
CA SER A 179 -7.91 6.39 25.00
C SER A 179 -8.79 7.62 25.27
N ALA A 180 -8.18 8.81 25.40
CA ALA A 180 -8.92 10.06 25.52
C ALA A 180 -9.71 10.48 24.26
N LEU A 181 -9.35 9.92 23.09
CA LEU A 181 -10.01 10.17 21.81
C LEU A 181 -11.08 9.12 21.48
N GLY A 182 -11.27 8.12 22.35
CA GLY A 182 -12.18 6.99 22.17
C GLY A 182 -11.45 5.65 22.03
N ASP A 183 -12.22 4.57 21.82
CA ASP A 183 -11.65 3.25 21.54
C ASP A 183 -11.24 3.16 20.07
N MET A 184 -9.93 3.19 19.80
CA MET A 184 -9.37 3.10 18.44
C MET A 184 -9.63 1.76 17.75
N THR A 185 -10.18 0.75 18.44
CA THR A 185 -10.58 -0.53 17.86
C THR A 185 -12.10 -0.59 17.59
N ALA A 186 -12.84 0.42 18.00
CA ALA A 186 -14.28 0.51 17.80
C ALA A 186 -14.64 0.91 16.36
N PHE A 187 -15.86 0.55 15.95
CA PHE A 187 -16.41 0.88 14.64
C PHE A 187 -16.43 2.39 14.32
N ALA A 188 -16.61 3.23 15.34
CA ALA A 188 -16.61 4.68 15.19
C ALA A 188 -15.23 5.27 14.87
N SER A 189 -14.14 4.56 15.19
CA SER A 189 -12.78 5.06 15.09
C SER A 189 -11.89 4.32 14.10
N GLU A 190 -12.13 3.02 13.85
CA GLU A 190 -11.37 2.19 12.91
C GLU A 190 -12.14 1.97 11.62
N HIS A 191 -11.59 2.47 10.51
CA HIS A 191 -12.20 2.35 9.19
C HIS A 191 -11.26 1.65 8.22
N VAL A 192 -11.66 0.51 7.68
CA VAL A 192 -10.86 -0.18 6.64
C VAL A 192 -11.07 0.53 5.32
N LEU A 193 -10.03 1.18 4.82
CA LEU A 193 -10.04 1.95 3.57
C LEU A 193 -9.99 1.06 2.33
N GLY A 194 -9.21 -0.01 2.38
CA GLY A 194 -8.98 -0.93 1.27
C GLY A 194 -7.99 -2.01 1.65
N LEU A 195 -7.59 -2.82 0.69
CA LEU A 195 -6.63 -3.88 0.91
C LEU A 195 -5.42 -3.71 -0.02
N ASP A 196 -4.27 -4.10 0.49
CA ASP A 196 -3.01 -4.11 -0.25
C ASP A 196 -2.52 -5.56 -0.37
N GLY A 197 -2.00 -5.93 -1.55
CA GLY A 197 -1.46 -7.26 -1.81
C GLY A 197 -0.14 -7.16 -2.55
N VAL A 198 0.89 -7.84 -2.03
CA VAL A 198 2.21 -7.89 -2.64
C VAL A 198 2.42 -9.23 -3.32
N ALA A 199 2.59 -9.21 -4.64
CA ALA A 199 2.95 -10.39 -5.42
C ALA A 199 4.45 -10.62 -5.39
N VAL A 200 4.89 -11.85 -5.11
CA VAL A 200 6.24 -12.31 -5.41
C VAL A 200 6.25 -12.79 -6.86
N ILE A 201 7.13 -12.22 -7.66
CA ILE A 201 7.24 -12.51 -9.10
C ILE A 201 8.59 -13.10 -9.46
N VAL A 202 8.58 -13.97 -10.44
CA VAL A 202 9.77 -14.60 -11.03
C VAL A 202 9.70 -14.53 -12.54
N ASN A 203 10.80 -14.85 -13.22
CA ASN A 203 10.79 -15.01 -14.66
C ASN A 203 9.76 -16.08 -15.09
N SER A 204 9.10 -15.89 -16.23
CA SER A 204 8.07 -16.80 -16.73
C SER A 204 8.58 -18.24 -16.97
N THR A 205 9.89 -18.40 -17.26
CA THR A 205 10.53 -19.71 -17.46
C THR A 205 10.93 -20.42 -16.17
N ASN A 206 10.88 -19.74 -15.02
CA ASN A 206 11.16 -20.35 -13.72
C ASN A 206 10.12 -21.44 -13.42
N PRO A 207 10.50 -22.70 -13.12
CA PRO A 207 9.56 -23.81 -12.94
C PRO A 207 8.79 -23.75 -11.62
N LEU A 208 9.24 -22.94 -10.64
CA LEU A 208 8.58 -22.84 -9.35
C LEU A 208 7.15 -22.35 -9.49
N THR A 209 6.23 -23.02 -8.82
CA THR A 209 4.81 -22.67 -8.78
C THR A 209 4.40 -22.06 -7.43
N SER A 210 5.16 -22.36 -6.38
CA SER A 210 4.87 -21.88 -5.03
C SER A 210 6.14 -21.70 -4.20
N LEU A 211 6.06 -20.80 -3.21
CA LEU A 211 7.07 -20.58 -2.17
C LEU A 211 6.35 -20.45 -0.82
N ARG A 212 7.02 -20.85 0.26
CA ARG A 212 6.55 -20.53 1.61
C ARG A 212 7.02 -19.12 2.01
N VAL A 213 6.28 -18.49 2.92
CA VAL A 213 6.61 -17.17 3.47
C VAL A 213 8.04 -17.13 4.03
N ASP A 214 8.47 -18.16 4.75
CA ASP A 214 9.83 -18.27 5.29
C ASP A 214 10.90 -18.39 4.18
N GLN A 215 10.62 -19.13 3.10
CA GLN A 215 11.53 -19.21 1.95
C GLN A 215 11.66 -17.84 1.24
N VAL A 216 10.57 -17.11 1.10
CA VAL A 216 10.62 -15.74 0.55
C VAL A 216 11.48 -14.84 1.43
N ALA A 217 11.32 -14.89 2.76
CA ALA A 217 12.16 -14.13 3.68
C ALA A 217 13.64 -14.48 3.56
N GLN A 218 13.97 -15.78 3.47
CA GLN A 218 15.36 -16.26 3.30
C GLN A 218 15.98 -15.83 1.96
N ILE A 219 15.22 -15.85 0.87
CA ILE A 219 15.67 -15.36 -0.44
C ILE A 219 16.01 -13.86 -0.34
N PHE A 220 15.07 -13.04 0.11
CA PHE A 220 15.25 -11.60 0.11
C PHE A 220 16.20 -11.05 1.18
N SER A 221 16.46 -11.83 2.23
CA SER A 221 17.54 -11.52 3.19
C SER A 221 18.92 -12.00 2.73
N GLY A 222 19.01 -12.79 1.63
CA GLY A 222 20.26 -13.33 1.12
C GLY A 222 20.73 -14.62 1.82
N ALA A 223 19.93 -15.22 2.68
CA ALA A 223 20.22 -16.52 3.31
C ALA A 223 20.10 -17.68 2.30
N VAL A 224 19.26 -17.54 1.28
CA VAL A 224 19.11 -18.44 0.14
C VAL A 224 19.56 -17.69 -1.10
N THR A 225 20.55 -18.25 -1.81
CA THR A 225 21.22 -17.62 -2.97
C THR A 225 21.15 -18.45 -4.24
N ASP A 226 20.67 -19.69 -4.15
CA ASP A 226 20.49 -20.60 -5.28
C ASP A 226 19.08 -21.18 -5.30
N TRP A 227 18.48 -21.22 -6.48
CA TRP A 227 17.13 -21.73 -6.67
C TRP A 227 16.94 -23.20 -6.25
N ALA A 228 18.01 -24.03 -6.32
CA ALA A 228 17.94 -25.41 -5.88
C ALA A 228 17.62 -25.55 -4.39
N GLN A 229 18.01 -24.58 -3.55
CA GLN A 229 17.74 -24.57 -2.11
C GLN A 229 16.24 -24.48 -1.77
N VAL A 230 15.44 -24.00 -2.72
CA VAL A 230 13.97 -23.87 -2.57
C VAL A 230 13.18 -24.75 -3.55
N GLY A 231 13.86 -25.75 -4.18
CA GLY A 231 13.24 -26.72 -5.07
C GLY A 231 13.13 -26.29 -6.53
N GLY A 232 13.84 -25.22 -6.91
CA GLY A 232 13.96 -24.77 -8.30
C GLY A 232 15.09 -25.47 -9.06
N LYS A 233 15.33 -25.06 -10.31
CA LYS A 233 16.51 -25.47 -11.06
C LYS A 233 17.76 -24.82 -10.46
N PRO A 234 18.90 -25.55 -10.33
CA PRO A 234 20.14 -24.96 -9.86
C PRO A 234 20.50 -23.69 -10.65
N GLY A 235 20.88 -22.63 -9.93
CA GLY A 235 21.27 -21.35 -10.50
C GLY A 235 21.16 -20.23 -9.46
N PRO A 236 21.96 -19.15 -9.64
CA PRO A 236 21.97 -18.04 -8.71
C PRO A 236 20.61 -17.32 -8.70
N ILE A 237 20.29 -16.65 -7.59
CA ILE A 237 19.10 -15.83 -7.46
C ILE A 237 19.49 -14.36 -7.61
N THR A 238 18.88 -13.66 -8.58
CA THR A 238 19.00 -12.20 -8.73
C THR A 238 17.79 -11.52 -8.09
N ILE A 239 18.00 -10.61 -7.15
CA ILE A 239 16.94 -9.99 -6.37
C ILE A 239 16.63 -8.59 -6.90
N TYR A 240 15.35 -8.35 -7.19
CA TYR A 240 14.79 -7.08 -7.63
C TYR A 240 13.81 -6.55 -6.59
N ALA A 241 14.02 -5.33 -6.11
CA ALA A 241 13.23 -4.75 -5.03
C ALA A 241 12.82 -3.31 -5.34
N ARG A 242 11.69 -2.90 -4.79
CA ARG A 242 11.29 -1.49 -4.79
C ARG A 242 12.23 -0.67 -3.89
N ASP A 243 12.31 0.62 -4.15
CA ASP A 243 13.07 1.59 -3.36
C ASP A 243 12.50 1.74 -1.93
N ASP A 244 13.26 2.41 -1.05
CA ASP A 244 12.91 2.55 0.37
C ASP A 244 11.68 3.42 0.63
N LYS A 245 11.28 4.27 -0.33
CA LYS A 245 10.10 5.13 -0.22
C LYS A 245 8.81 4.43 -0.67
N SER A 246 8.93 3.27 -1.29
CA SER A 246 7.81 2.51 -1.83
C SER A 246 6.90 1.94 -0.74
N GLY A 247 5.61 2.24 -0.80
CA GLY A 247 4.60 1.59 0.04
C GLY A 247 4.55 0.07 -0.13
N THR A 248 4.84 -0.44 -1.33
CA THR A 248 4.97 -1.89 -1.60
C THR A 248 6.16 -2.49 -0.86
N TYR A 249 7.30 -1.77 -0.81
CA TYR A 249 8.46 -2.20 -0.01
C TYR A 249 8.14 -2.19 1.49
N ASP A 250 7.47 -1.14 2.00
CA ASP A 250 7.04 -1.08 3.39
C ASP A 250 6.13 -2.27 3.75
N THR A 251 5.17 -2.63 2.87
CA THR A 251 4.33 -3.82 3.02
C THR A 251 5.17 -5.09 3.07
N PHE A 252 6.06 -5.29 2.09
CA PHE A 252 6.91 -6.46 2.00
C PHE A 252 7.83 -6.60 3.22
N LYS A 253 8.45 -5.51 3.64
CA LYS A 253 9.30 -5.46 4.84
C LYS A 253 8.53 -5.91 6.09
N ASN A 254 7.33 -5.40 6.29
CA ASN A 254 6.53 -5.72 7.47
C ASN A 254 5.98 -7.15 7.47
N LEU A 255 5.56 -7.67 6.30
CA LEU A 255 4.94 -9.00 6.20
C LEU A 255 5.95 -10.14 6.06
N ILE A 256 7.11 -9.88 5.47
CA ILE A 256 8.09 -10.91 5.07
C ILE A 256 9.41 -10.76 5.82
N LEU A 257 10.07 -9.61 5.70
CA LEU A 257 11.41 -9.44 6.28
C LEU A 257 11.38 -9.31 7.80
N GLY A 258 10.33 -8.68 8.36
CA GLY A 258 10.25 -8.42 9.80
C GLY A 258 11.45 -7.60 10.29
N SER A 259 12.28 -8.20 11.13
CA SER A 259 13.53 -7.61 11.62
C SER A 259 14.74 -7.80 10.69
N ASN A 260 14.62 -8.65 9.66
CA ASN A 260 15.69 -8.89 8.71
C ASN A 260 15.85 -7.69 7.76
N ALA A 261 17.10 -7.44 7.35
CA ALA A 261 17.37 -6.47 6.29
C ALA A 261 17.21 -7.12 4.91
N LEU A 262 16.81 -6.34 3.92
CA LEU A 262 16.93 -6.73 2.52
C LEU A 262 18.43 -6.85 2.19
N VAL A 263 18.80 -7.88 1.43
CA VAL A 263 20.18 -8.08 1.01
C VAL A 263 20.71 -6.88 0.22
N SER A 264 21.96 -6.47 0.49
CA SER A 264 22.55 -5.27 -0.10
C SER A 264 22.80 -5.36 -1.61
N THR A 265 22.83 -6.57 -2.17
CA THR A 265 23.00 -6.84 -3.61
C THR A 265 21.71 -6.70 -4.40
N ALA A 266 20.58 -6.43 -3.76
CA ALA A 266 19.30 -6.28 -4.44
C ALA A 266 19.27 -5.04 -5.38
N HIS A 267 18.86 -5.25 -6.61
CA HIS A 267 18.64 -4.16 -7.57
C HIS A 267 17.38 -3.37 -7.18
N ARG A 268 17.54 -2.06 -6.94
CA ARG A 268 16.47 -1.19 -6.44
C ARG A 268 15.84 -0.39 -7.58
N TYR A 269 14.49 -0.35 -7.60
CA TYR A 269 13.71 0.34 -8.62
C TYR A 269 12.66 1.26 -7.98
N GLU A 270 12.58 2.49 -8.48
CA GLU A 270 11.52 3.42 -8.14
C GLU A 270 10.23 3.10 -8.92
N ASP A 271 10.37 2.76 -10.20
CA ASP A 271 9.25 2.43 -11.08
C ASP A 271 8.87 0.94 -11.01
N SER A 272 7.58 0.67 -10.82
CA SER A 272 7.03 -0.68 -10.69
C SER A 272 7.07 -1.48 -11.99
N ASN A 273 6.85 -0.81 -13.15
CA ASN A 273 6.87 -1.47 -14.44
C ASN A 273 8.29 -1.91 -14.80
N GLN A 274 9.27 -1.02 -14.57
CA GLN A 274 10.68 -1.33 -14.81
C GLN A 274 11.17 -2.52 -13.95
N LEU A 275 10.73 -2.61 -12.68
CA LEU A 275 11.04 -3.76 -11.84
C LEU A 275 10.46 -5.04 -12.43
N SER A 276 9.19 -5.03 -12.81
CA SER A 276 8.50 -6.19 -13.38
C SER A 276 9.17 -6.65 -14.68
N ASP A 277 9.50 -5.70 -15.55
CA ASP A 277 10.20 -5.98 -16.82
C ASP A 277 11.62 -6.54 -16.58
N ALA A 278 12.36 -6.01 -15.59
CA ALA A 278 13.67 -6.53 -15.22
C ALA A 278 13.60 -8.00 -14.77
N VAL A 279 12.62 -8.35 -13.93
CA VAL A 279 12.39 -9.75 -13.51
C VAL A 279 11.97 -10.63 -14.70
N ALA A 280 11.11 -10.12 -15.59
CA ALA A 280 10.65 -10.86 -16.76
C ALA A 280 11.79 -11.16 -17.75
N ASN A 281 12.82 -10.31 -17.81
CA ASN A 281 13.97 -10.45 -18.70
C ASN A 281 15.17 -11.20 -18.08
N ASP A 282 15.15 -11.51 -16.77
CA ASP A 282 16.21 -12.29 -16.11
C ASP A 282 15.69 -13.66 -15.68
N ALA A 283 16.22 -14.73 -16.31
CA ALA A 283 15.84 -16.10 -16.00
C ALA A 283 16.07 -16.50 -14.52
N ASN A 284 16.97 -15.80 -13.83
CA ASN A 284 17.30 -16.01 -12.43
C ASN A 284 16.59 -15.01 -11.48
N GLY A 285 15.79 -14.12 -12.06
CA GLY A 285 15.18 -12.99 -11.36
C GLY A 285 14.05 -13.39 -10.42
N VAL A 286 14.03 -12.75 -9.26
CA VAL A 286 12.90 -12.71 -8.32
C VAL A 286 12.69 -11.28 -7.87
N GLY A 287 11.41 -10.88 -7.76
CA GLY A 287 11.04 -9.55 -7.28
C GLY A 287 9.73 -9.58 -6.49
N PHE A 288 9.37 -8.43 -5.95
CA PHE A 288 8.05 -8.22 -5.35
C PHE A 288 7.43 -6.93 -5.86
N ILE A 289 6.12 -6.96 -6.11
CA ILE A 289 5.39 -5.88 -6.78
C ILE A 289 3.94 -5.82 -6.32
N GLY A 290 3.26 -4.69 -6.50
CA GLY A 290 1.81 -4.60 -6.38
C GLY A 290 1.09 -5.35 -7.51
N LEU A 291 -0.09 -5.88 -7.23
CA LEU A 291 -0.86 -6.71 -8.17
C LEU A 291 -0.98 -6.14 -9.60
N PRO A 292 -1.27 -4.84 -9.80
CA PRO A 292 -1.48 -4.31 -11.15
C PRO A 292 -0.24 -4.36 -12.06
N TYR A 293 0.94 -4.58 -11.48
CA TYR A 293 2.22 -4.46 -12.18
C TYR A 293 2.90 -5.80 -12.47
N ILE A 294 2.19 -6.92 -12.38
CA ILE A 294 2.79 -8.26 -12.62
C ILE A 294 3.25 -8.43 -14.08
N HIS A 295 2.52 -7.87 -15.04
CA HIS A 295 2.82 -7.84 -16.47
C HIS A 295 3.29 -9.19 -17.05
N SER A 296 4.48 -9.21 -17.69
CA SER A 296 5.07 -10.40 -18.34
C SER A 296 5.78 -11.35 -17.35
N ALA A 297 5.99 -10.92 -16.09
CA ALA A 297 6.53 -11.78 -15.06
C ALA A 297 5.48 -12.79 -14.57
N LYS A 298 5.92 -13.85 -13.92
CA LYS A 298 5.05 -14.88 -13.35
C LYS A 298 4.91 -14.68 -11.86
N ALA A 299 3.70 -14.51 -11.36
CA ALA A 299 3.44 -14.55 -9.92
C ALA A 299 3.56 -15.97 -9.38
N VAL A 300 4.16 -16.10 -8.20
CA VAL A 300 4.32 -17.37 -7.47
C VAL A 300 3.28 -17.44 -6.37
N ALA A 301 2.65 -18.61 -6.21
CA ALA A 301 1.72 -18.82 -5.10
C ALA A 301 2.48 -18.84 -3.77
N ILE A 302 1.91 -18.22 -2.74
CA ILE A 302 2.52 -18.14 -1.41
C ILE A 302 1.73 -19.01 -0.43
N ALA A 303 2.47 -19.80 0.37
CA ALA A 303 1.92 -20.63 1.41
C ALA A 303 2.42 -20.23 2.80
N THR A 304 1.58 -20.36 3.80
CA THR A 304 1.97 -20.41 5.20
C THR A 304 1.95 -21.86 5.69
N THR A 305 2.58 -22.15 6.81
CA THR A 305 2.63 -23.52 7.38
C THR A 305 1.23 -24.10 7.57
N GLY A 306 1.00 -25.30 7.04
CA GLY A 306 -0.27 -26.01 7.19
C GLY A 306 -1.43 -25.45 6.35
N ALA A 307 -1.17 -24.46 5.47
CA ALA A 307 -2.15 -23.94 4.52
C ALA A 307 -1.70 -24.16 3.07
N ARG A 308 -2.67 -24.20 2.16
CA ARG A 308 -2.40 -24.35 0.74
C ARG A 308 -1.75 -23.10 0.15
N PRO A 309 -0.92 -23.24 -0.89
CA PRO A 309 -0.41 -22.09 -1.65
C PRO A 309 -1.55 -21.32 -2.34
N LEU A 310 -1.52 -19.98 -2.23
CA LEU A 310 -2.49 -19.09 -2.86
C LEU A 310 -1.78 -18.12 -3.80
N LEU A 311 -2.32 -17.98 -5.02
CA LEU A 311 -1.86 -16.97 -5.97
C LEU A 311 -2.38 -15.59 -5.55
N PRO A 312 -1.57 -14.53 -5.72
CA PRO A 312 -2.05 -13.15 -5.58
C PRO A 312 -2.99 -12.81 -6.74
N ASN A 313 -4.25 -12.63 -6.43
CA ASN A 313 -5.26 -12.12 -7.36
C ASN A 313 -6.29 -11.27 -6.61
N LEU A 314 -7.17 -10.60 -7.34
CA LEU A 314 -8.17 -9.73 -6.74
C LEU A 314 -9.01 -10.47 -5.70
N LEU A 315 -9.46 -11.69 -5.98
CA LEU A 315 -10.29 -12.46 -5.04
C LEU A 315 -9.53 -12.78 -3.77
N THR A 316 -8.35 -13.40 -3.87
CA THR A 316 -7.60 -13.88 -2.69
C THR A 316 -7.09 -12.74 -1.81
N VAL A 317 -6.85 -11.55 -2.37
CA VAL A 317 -6.52 -10.35 -1.60
C VAL A 317 -7.78 -9.71 -1.02
N ALA A 318 -8.88 -9.60 -1.78
CA ALA A 318 -10.13 -9.02 -1.32
C ALA A 318 -10.75 -9.82 -0.16
N THR A 319 -10.66 -11.14 -0.21
CA THR A 319 -11.07 -12.05 0.87
C THR A 319 -10.04 -12.16 2.00
N GLU A 320 -8.85 -11.53 1.85
CA GLU A 320 -7.74 -11.61 2.81
C GLU A 320 -7.18 -13.03 3.00
N ASP A 321 -7.48 -13.94 2.09
CA ASP A 321 -6.95 -15.32 2.12
C ASP A 321 -5.48 -15.35 1.72
N TYR A 322 -5.04 -14.45 0.82
CA TYR A 322 -3.65 -14.38 0.37
C TYR A 322 -2.71 -13.99 1.53
N PRO A 323 -1.61 -14.73 1.77
CA PRO A 323 -0.73 -14.48 2.92
C PRO A 323 -0.12 -13.07 2.96
N LEU A 324 0.23 -12.51 1.79
CA LEU A 324 0.86 -11.19 1.68
C LEU A 324 -0.17 -10.08 1.40
N SER A 325 -1.36 -10.20 2.00
CA SER A 325 -2.38 -9.16 2.01
C SER A 325 -2.45 -8.47 3.37
N ARG A 326 -2.75 -7.18 3.36
CA ARG A 326 -2.99 -6.38 4.56
C ARG A 326 -4.11 -5.39 4.35
N ARG A 327 -4.75 -4.97 5.44
CA ARG A 327 -5.73 -3.88 5.45
C ARG A 327 -5.03 -2.52 5.51
N LEU A 328 -5.59 -1.57 4.80
CA LEU A 328 -5.30 -0.15 4.92
C LEU A 328 -6.39 0.50 5.76
N PHE A 329 -6.00 1.35 6.70
CA PHE A 329 -6.91 1.92 7.68
C PHE A 329 -6.89 3.44 7.67
N LEU A 330 -8.05 4.03 7.96
CA LEU A 330 -8.16 5.38 8.49
C LEU A 330 -8.61 5.29 9.94
N TYR A 331 -7.94 6.01 10.83
CA TYR A 331 -8.28 6.13 12.24
C TYR A 331 -8.73 7.55 12.55
N THR A 332 -9.85 7.67 13.27
CA THR A 332 -10.43 8.98 13.64
C THR A 332 -10.78 9.02 15.12
N PRO A 333 -10.68 10.19 15.77
CA PRO A 333 -11.30 10.37 17.07
C PRO A 333 -12.80 10.07 17.00
N GLU A 334 -13.36 9.41 18.02
CA GLU A 334 -14.78 9.11 18.10
C GLU A 334 -15.64 10.38 18.01
N ASN A 335 -15.19 11.44 18.67
CA ASN A 335 -15.82 12.77 18.66
C ASN A 335 -14.85 13.81 18.12
N SER A 336 -14.59 13.76 16.81
CA SER A 336 -13.69 14.73 16.17
C SER A 336 -14.31 16.14 16.18
N PRO A 337 -13.56 17.18 16.62
CA PRO A 337 -14.02 18.57 16.52
C PRO A 337 -14.06 19.06 15.07
N ASN A 338 -13.32 18.44 14.18
CA ASN A 338 -13.32 18.78 12.74
C ASN A 338 -14.47 18.09 12.03
N ARG A 339 -15.48 18.90 11.62
CA ARG A 339 -16.69 18.42 10.97
C ARG A 339 -16.49 17.75 9.62
N LEU A 340 -15.31 17.90 9.00
CA LEU A 340 -14.99 17.29 7.70
C LEU A 340 -14.46 15.85 7.83
N VAL A 341 -14.06 15.42 9.02
CA VAL A 341 -13.52 14.06 9.24
C VAL A 341 -14.51 12.99 8.81
N ARG A 342 -15.71 13.04 9.35
CA ARG A 342 -16.74 12.03 9.03
C ARG A 342 -17.15 12.04 7.55
N PRO A 343 -17.47 13.17 6.91
CA PRO A 343 -17.74 13.21 5.47
C PRO A 343 -16.60 12.70 4.59
N PHE A 344 -15.34 12.97 4.97
CA PHE A 344 -14.18 12.45 4.24
C PHE A 344 -14.09 10.92 4.32
N VAL A 345 -14.26 10.35 5.51
CA VAL A 345 -14.26 8.89 5.70
C VAL A 345 -15.43 8.24 4.96
N GLU A 346 -16.64 8.78 5.08
CA GLU A 346 -17.83 8.29 4.37
C GLU A 346 -17.61 8.32 2.85
N PHE A 347 -17.02 9.40 2.31
CA PHE A 347 -16.65 9.49 0.90
C PHE A 347 -15.62 8.42 0.51
N ALA A 348 -14.53 8.27 1.28
CA ALA A 348 -13.48 7.29 1.00
C ALA A 348 -14.02 5.84 1.01
N LEU A 349 -15.02 5.55 1.83
CA LEU A 349 -15.67 4.24 1.94
C LEU A 349 -16.84 4.05 0.96
N SER A 350 -17.32 5.12 0.31
CA SER A 350 -18.36 5.05 -0.71
C SER A 350 -17.90 4.32 -1.98
N LYS A 351 -18.87 3.97 -2.85
CA LYS A 351 -18.54 3.36 -4.17
C LYS A 351 -17.54 4.22 -4.94
N ALA A 352 -17.74 5.54 -5.01
CA ALA A 352 -16.85 6.46 -5.72
C ALA A 352 -15.44 6.51 -5.10
N GLY A 353 -15.33 6.57 -3.77
CA GLY A 353 -14.05 6.49 -3.08
C GLY A 353 -13.34 5.15 -3.31
N GLN A 354 -14.09 4.05 -3.34
CA GLN A 354 -13.56 2.71 -3.59
C GLN A 354 -13.13 2.51 -5.05
N ASP A 355 -13.73 3.20 -6.01
CA ASP A 355 -13.25 3.24 -7.40
C ASP A 355 -11.88 3.97 -7.47
N ILE A 356 -11.66 5.01 -6.64
CA ILE A 356 -10.34 5.67 -6.52
C ILE A 356 -9.32 4.73 -5.87
N VAL A 357 -9.70 3.96 -4.85
CA VAL A 357 -8.84 2.93 -4.24
C VAL A 357 -8.35 1.94 -5.30
N ALA A 358 -9.26 1.45 -6.15
CA ALA A 358 -8.92 0.53 -7.24
C ALA A 358 -7.99 1.18 -8.28
N ASN A 359 -8.27 2.42 -8.68
CA ASN A 359 -7.45 3.15 -9.66
C ASN A 359 -6.04 3.49 -9.13
N ALA A 360 -5.89 3.63 -7.81
CA ALA A 360 -4.59 3.80 -7.16
C ALA A 360 -3.78 2.49 -7.03
N GLY A 361 -4.30 1.36 -7.56
CA GLY A 361 -3.61 0.07 -7.58
C GLY A 361 -3.82 -0.78 -6.32
N PHE A 362 -4.76 -0.42 -5.47
CA PHE A 362 -5.15 -1.22 -4.30
C PHE A 362 -6.40 -2.04 -4.57
N VAL A 363 -6.66 -3.03 -3.73
CA VAL A 363 -7.88 -3.82 -3.82
C VAL A 363 -9.00 -3.11 -3.07
N SER A 364 -9.97 -2.62 -3.83
CA SER A 364 -11.15 -1.94 -3.29
C SER A 364 -12.10 -2.94 -2.62
N GLN A 365 -12.96 -2.42 -1.76
CA GLN A 365 -13.99 -3.20 -1.11
C GLN A 365 -15.33 -3.18 -1.87
N ASN A 366 -15.34 -2.70 -3.13
CA ASN A 366 -16.47 -2.87 -4.03
C ASN A 366 -16.66 -4.37 -4.30
N ILE A 367 -17.86 -4.88 -4.04
CA ILE A 367 -18.16 -6.30 -4.16
C ILE A 367 -18.15 -6.72 -5.63
N ARG A 368 -17.47 -7.83 -5.92
CA ARG A 368 -17.40 -8.46 -7.24
C ARG A 368 -17.76 -9.93 -7.13
N LEU A 369 -18.27 -10.47 -8.22
CA LEU A 369 -18.48 -11.91 -8.40
C LEU A 369 -17.28 -12.48 -9.15
N GLU A 370 -16.65 -13.50 -8.58
CA GLU A 370 -15.46 -14.12 -9.10
C GLU A 370 -15.64 -15.63 -9.27
N ARG A 371 -15.13 -16.19 -10.34
CA ARG A 371 -15.03 -17.64 -10.46
C ARG A 371 -13.93 -18.15 -9.53
N ALA A 372 -14.32 -18.93 -8.53
CA ALA A 372 -13.39 -19.63 -7.68
C ALA A 372 -13.51 -21.14 -7.92
N VAL A 373 -12.36 -21.80 -8.10
CA VAL A 373 -12.31 -23.26 -8.25
C VAL A 373 -12.03 -23.86 -6.89
N ALA A 374 -12.91 -24.75 -6.44
CA ALA A 374 -12.70 -25.48 -5.21
C ALA A 374 -11.42 -26.34 -5.31
N PRO A 375 -10.58 -26.38 -4.26
CA PRO A 375 -9.41 -27.26 -4.23
C PRO A 375 -9.79 -28.72 -4.42
N ALA A 376 -8.91 -29.51 -5.05
CA ALA A 376 -9.15 -30.92 -5.32
C ALA A 376 -9.35 -31.76 -4.04
N ASP A 377 -8.66 -31.37 -2.96
CA ASP A 377 -8.70 -31.96 -1.62
C ASP A 377 -9.84 -31.42 -0.75
N ALA A 378 -10.65 -30.47 -1.26
CA ALA A 378 -11.79 -29.95 -0.52
C ALA A 378 -12.85 -31.04 -0.24
N PRO A 379 -13.59 -30.92 0.87
CA PRO A 379 -14.69 -31.82 1.18
C PRO A 379 -15.68 -31.94 0.01
N LYS A 380 -16.20 -33.15 -0.22
CA LYS A 380 -17.17 -33.42 -1.31
C LYS A 380 -18.35 -32.45 -1.29
N ALA A 381 -18.90 -32.19 -0.08
CA ALA A 381 -20.03 -31.27 0.10
C ALA A 381 -19.66 -29.84 -0.35
N TYR A 382 -18.49 -29.33 0.05
CA TYR A 382 -18.02 -28.02 -0.37
C TYR A 382 -17.91 -27.92 -1.90
N ARG A 383 -17.26 -28.89 -2.54
CA ARG A 383 -17.10 -28.95 -4.00
C ARG A 383 -18.45 -28.95 -4.72
N ALA A 384 -19.40 -29.77 -4.25
CA ALA A 384 -20.73 -29.83 -4.85
C ALA A 384 -21.51 -28.51 -4.73
N LEU A 385 -21.38 -27.79 -3.60
CA LEU A 385 -22.03 -26.53 -3.37
C LEU A 385 -21.45 -25.40 -4.23
N THR A 386 -20.13 -25.39 -4.45
CA THR A 386 -19.40 -24.31 -5.10
C THR A 386 -19.20 -24.53 -6.61
N GLN A 387 -19.42 -25.74 -7.12
CA GLN A 387 -19.18 -26.09 -8.55
C GLN A 387 -19.92 -25.19 -9.55
N ALA A 388 -21.17 -24.82 -9.25
CA ALA A 388 -22.02 -23.96 -10.08
C ALA A 388 -22.32 -22.61 -9.43
N ALA A 389 -21.44 -22.13 -8.56
CA ALA A 389 -21.56 -20.88 -7.87
C ALA A 389 -20.36 -19.97 -8.13
N GLN A 390 -20.56 -18.67 -7.97
CA GLN A 390 -19.48 -17.67 -7.97
C GLN A 390 -19.26 -17.18 -6.55
N ARG A 391 -18.00 -16.94 -6.17
CA ARG A 391 -17.64 -16.41 -4.87
C ARG A 391 -17.69 -14.87 -4.92
N LEU A 392 -18.24 -14.27 -3.88
CA LEU A 392 -18.12 -12.84 -3.71
C LEU A 392 -16.72 -12.48 -3.21
N SER A 393 -16.24 -11.29 -3.59
CA SER A 393 -14.90 -10.79 -3.25
C SER A 393 -14.82 -10.27 -1.81
N LEU A 394 -15.45 -10.95 -0.88
CA LEU A 394 -15.38 -10.67 0.57
C LEU A 394 -15.58 -11.94 1.39
N ASP A 395 -15.03 -11.92 2.59
CA ASP A 395 -15.33 -12.87 3.66
C ASP A 395 -15.76 -12.11 4.92
N PHE A 396 -16.73 -12.65 5.64
CA PHE A 396 -17.08 -12.14 6.96
C PHE A 396 -16.12 -12.73 7.99
N ARG A 397 -15.43 -11.83 8.71
CA ARG A 397 -14.49 -12.21 9.77
C ARG A 397 -15.01 -11.79 11.14
N PHE A 398 -14.46 -12.43 12.17
CA PHE A 398 -14.93 -12.28 13.54
C PHE A 398 -13.81 -11.73 14.42
N ARG A 399 -14.17 -10.90 15.40
CA ARG A 399 -13.22 -10.39 16.38
C ARG A 399 -12.59 -11.56 17.16
N THR A 400 -11.31 -11.45 17.48
CA THR A 400 -10.57 -12.49 18.20
C THR A 400 -11.27 -12.84 19.51
N GLY A 401 -11.54 -14.15 19.70
CA GLY A 401 -12.20 -14.67 20.91
C GLY A 401 -13.68 -14.33 21.04
N LYS A 402 -14.33 -13.75 20.01
CA LYS A 402 -15.75 -13.35 20.03
C LYS A 402 -16.50 -13.96 18.85
N SER A 403 -17.83 -13.97 18.96
CA SER A 403 -18.75 -14.29 17.87
C SER A 403 -19.21 -13.05 17.09
N ASP A 404 -18.70 -11.88 17.46
CA ASP A 404 -19.10 -10.62 16.83
C ASP A 404 -18.27 -10.37 15.57
N LEU A 405 -18.93 -9.83 14.55
CA LEU A 405 -18.31 -9.41 13.32
C LEU A 405 -17.30 -8.27 13.56
N ASP A 406 -16.22 -8.25 12.79
CA ASP A 406 -15.24 -7.16 12.83
C ASP A 406 -15.80 -5.89 12.15
N ASN A 407 -15.07 -4.77 12.26
CA ASN A 407 -15.53 -3.48 11.74
C ASN A 407 -15.70 -3.47 10.21
N LYS A 408 -14.83 -4.19 9.48
CA LYS A 408 -14.97 -4.34 8.02
C LYS A 408 -16.24 -5.10 7.67
N ALA A 409 -16.50 -6.21 8.34
CA ALA A 409 -17.67 -7.05 8.10
C ALA A 409 -18.98 -6.28 8.31
N LEU A 410 -19.04 -5.36 9.29
CA LEU A 410 -20.21 -4.51 9.49
C LEU A 410 -20.48 -3.58 8.29
N VAL A 411 -19.41 -2.99 7.72
CA VAL A 411 -19.53 -2.16 6.51
C VAL A 411 -19.88 -3.02 5.29
N ASP A 412 -19.32 -4.22 5.20
CA ASP A 412 -19.58 -5.14 4.09
C ASP A 412 -21.05 -5.62 4.08
N LEU A 413 -21.71 -5.72 5.23
CA LEU A 413 -23.15 -6.00 5.27
C LEU A 413 -23.99 -4.91 4.56
N GLU A 414 -23.65 -3.64 4.73
CA GLU A 414 -24.32 -2.54 4.03
C GLU A 414 -24.00 -2.55 2.53
N ARG A 415 -22.75 -2.84 2.16
CA ARG A 415 -22.37 -3.02 0.75
C ARG A 415 -23.09 -4.19 0.10
N MET A 416 -23.29 -5.29 0.83
CA MET A 416 -24.08 -6.44 0.36
C MET A 416 -25.53 -6.06 0.10
N ALA A 417 -26.18 -5.31 1.00
CA ALA A 417 -27.53 -4.87 0.81
C ALA A 417 -27.67 -3.99 -0.46
N ALA A 418 -26.74 -3.05 -0.67
CA ALA A 418 -26.67 -2.23 -1.88
C ALA A 418 -26.40 -3.08 -3.14
N PHE A 419 -25.43 -4.01 -3.08
CA PHE A 419 -25.10 -4.88 -4.19
C PHE A 419 -26.28 -5.73 -4.66
N PHE A 420 -27.06 -6.30 -3.75
CA PHE A 420 -28.23 -7.09 -4.09
C PHE A 420 -29.44 -6.23 -4.52
N SER A 421 -29.52 -4.97 -4.14
CA SER A 421 -30.54 -4.06 -4.65
C SER A 421 -30.27 -3.64 -6.11
N ASP A 422 -29.00 -3.48 -6.49
CA ASP A 422 -28.58 -3.11 -7.85
C ASP A 422 -28.65 -4.28 -8.83
N LEU A 423 -28.45 -5.51 -8.35
CA LEU A 423 -28.49 -6.73 -9.14
C LEU A 423 -29.83 -7.42 -8.96
N ARG A 424 -30.36 -8.00 -10.05
CA ARG A 424 -31.61 -8.80 -10.04
C ARG A 424 -31.44 -10.17 -9.36
N TYR A 425 -30.44 -10.31 -8.47
CA TYR A 425 -30.24 -11.52 -7.71
C TYR A 425 -31.15 -11.54 -6.49
N ARG A 426 -31.72 -12.71 -6.22
CA ARG A 426 -32.53 -12.94 -5.02
C ARG A 426 -31.63 -13.43 -3.90
N GLY A 427 -31.94 -13.07 -2.66
CA GLY A 427 -31.23 -13.59 -1.50
C GLY A 427 -31.23 -15.12 -1.42
N GLU A 428 -32.20 -15.78 -2.07
CA GLU A 428 -32.35 -17.24 -2.17
C GLU A 428 -31.20 -17.92 -2.94
N ASP A 429 -30.42 -17.18 -3.73
CA ASP A 429 -29.24 -17.72 -4.45
C ASP A 429 -27.97 -17.73 -3.58
N VAL A 430 -28.01 -17.12 -2.39
CA VAL A 430 -26.85 -16.96 -1.52
C VAL A 430 -26.58 -18.22 -0.70
N LEU A 431 -25.30 -18.65 -0.67
CA LEU A 431 -24.79 -19.68 0.22
C LEU A 431 -23.82 -19.05 1.21
N LEU A 432 -23.92 -19.38 2.48
CA LEU A 432 -23.03 -18.97 3.56
C LEU A 432 -22.26 -20.19 4.06
N LEU A 433 -20.96 -20.25 3.84
CA LEU A 433 -20.09 -21.35 4.19
C LEU A 433 -19.10 -20.93 5.29
N GLY A 434 -19.30 -21.45 6.49
CA GLY A 434 -18.52 -21.08 7.68
C GLY A 434 -17.31 -21.97 7.89
N PHE A 435 -16.23 -21.39 8.42
CA PHE A 435 -14.98 -22.05 8.77
C PHE A 435 -14.51 -21.67 10.17
N ALA A 436 -13.69 -22.52 10.77
CA ALA A 436 -13.05 -22.32 12.06
C ALA A 436 -11.54 -22.49 11.94
N ASP A 437 -10.79 -22.04 12.95
CA ASP A 437 -9.41 -22.45 13.13
C ASP A 437 -9.36 -23.91 13.66
N ASN A 438 -8.15 -24.45 13.85
CA ASN A 438 -7.97 -25.82 14.30
C ASN A 438 -7.84 -25.97 15.84
N THR A 439 -8.12 -24.90 16.59
CA THR A 439 -8.00 -24.94 18.06
C THR A 439 -9.13 -25.78 18.66
N GLY A 440 -8.76 -26.81 19.41
CA GLY A 440 -9.73 -27.70 20.05
C GLY A 440 -10.19 -28.87 19.18
N VAL A 441 -11.32 -29.51 19.56
CA VAL A 441 -11.81 -30.72 18.88
C VAL A 441 -12.63 -30.39 17.64
N ARG A 442 -12.47 -31.22 16.60
CA ARG A 442 -13.15 -31.05 15.29
C ARG A 442 -14.66 -30.90 15.40
N ALA A 443 -15.34 -31.70 16.26
CA ALA A 443 -16.80 -31.59 16.42
C ALA A 443 -17.25 -30.20 16.92
N VAL A 444 -16.51 -29.61 17.85
CA VAL A 444 -16.76 -28.26 18.36
C VAL A 444 -16.52 -27.26 17.26
N ASN A 445 -15.45 -27.41 16.47
CA ASN A 445 -15.14 -26.50 15.37
C ASN A 445 -16.17 -26.54 14.23
N LEU A 446 -16.76 -27.71 13.94
CA LEU A 446 -17.89 -27.82 13.03
C LEU A 446 -19.09 -27.01 13.54
N GLN A 447 -19.42 -27.13 14.82
CA GLN A 447 -20.52 -26.34 15.39
C GLN A 447 -20.20 -24.84 15.38
N LEU A 448 -19.00 -24.42 15.81
CA LEU A 448 -18.58 -23.01 15.81
C LEU A 448 -18.61 -22.39 14.41
N SER A 449 -18.20 -23.14 13.40
CA SER A 449 -18.22 -22.66 12.00
C SER A 449 -19.66 -22.46 11.50
N LEU A 450 -20.56 -23.37 11.84
CA LEU A 450 -21.99 -23.25 11.52
C LEU A 450 -22.62 -22.07 12.26
N ASP A 451 -22.31 -21.86 13.54
CA ASP A 451 -22.87 -20.77 14.34
C ASP A 451 -22.40 -19.41 13.82
N ARG A 452 -21.15 -19.30 13.35
CA ARG A 452 -20.67 -18.10 12.64
C ARG A 452 -21.46 -17.83 11.35
N ALA A 453 -21.66 -18.86 10.54
CA ALA A 453 -22.46 -18.73 9.32
C ALA A 453 -23.92 -18.34 9.63
N ARG A 454 -24.52 -18.88 10.70
CA ARG A 454 -25.84 -18.50 11.20
C ARG A 454 -25.89 -17.04 11.65
N LYS A 455 -24.84 -16.54 12.32
CA LYS A 455 -24.75 -15.15 12.73
C LYS A 455 -24.78 -14.21 11.53
N VAL A 456 -24.01 -14.51 10.47
CA VAL A 456 -24.06 -13.75 9.21
C VAL A 456 -25.45 -13.85 8.58
N ASN A 457 -26.09 -15.02 8.58
CA ASN A 457 -27.44 -15.21 8.06
C ASN A 457 -28.48 -14.36 8.82
N GLU A 458 -28.37 -14.20 10.14
CA GLU A 458 -29.25 -13.31 10.91
C GLU A 458 -29.10 -11.87 10.46
N GLU A 459 -27.86 -11.39 10.22
CA GLU A 459 -27.62 -10.04 9.72
C GLU A 459 -28.14 -9.85 8.30
N PHE A 460 -28.03 -10.86 7.43
CA PHE A 460 -28.62 -10.83 6.09
C PHE A 460 -30.16 -10.75 6.16
N ARG A 461 -30.78 -11.55 7.01
CA ARG A 461 -32.24 -11.54 7.20
C ARG A 461 -32.77 -10.20 7.69
N ARG A 462 -32.04 -9.52 8.60
CA ARG A 462 -32.40 -8.16 9.06
C ARG A 462 -32.42 -7.14 7.91
N ARG A 463 -31.66 -7.41 6.83
CA ARG A 463 -31.59 -6.58 5.61
C ARG A 463 -32.46 -7.11 4.47
N GLY A 464 -33.35 -8.04 4.74
CA GLY A 464 -34.27 -8.60 3.76
C GLY A 464 -33.69 -9.67 2.84
N LEU A 465 -32.43 -10.07 3.02
CA LEU A 465 -31.78 -11.15 2.27
C LEU A 465 -32.04 -12.50 2.96
N LYS A 466 -32.39 -13.51 2.19
CA LYS A 466 -32.70 -14.86 2.71
C LYS A 466 -31.79 -15.90 2.04
N PRO A 467 -30.58 -16.15 2.57
CA PRO A 467 -29.70 -17.19 2.05
C PRO A 467 -30.38 -18.57 2.00
N SER A 468 -30.14 -19.30 0.90
CA SER A 468 -30.74 -20.62 0.68
C SER A 468 -30.03 -21.72 1.47
N LEU A 469 -28.75 -21.51 1.80
CA LEU A 469 -27.95 -22.48 2.53
C LEU A 469 -27.03 -21.79 3.53
N VAL A 470 -26.92 -22.41 4.70
CA VAL A 470 -25.98 -22.02 5.77
C VAL A 470 -25.33 -23.29 6.26
N GLU A 471 -24.02 -23.45 6.01
CA GLU A 471 -23.28 -24.69 6.30
C GLU A 471 -21.97 -24.40 7.02
N GLY A 472 -21.50 -25.33 7.87
CA GLY A 472 -20.24 -25.24 8.59
C GLY A 472 -19.27 -26.33 8.17
N PHE A 473 -18.03 -25.99 7.85
CA PHE A 473 -16.96 -26.90 7.44
C PHE A 473 -15.88 -27.11 8.53
N GLY A 474 -16.05 -26.49 9.70
CA GLY A 474 -15.08 -26.60 10.78
C GLY A 474 -13.69 -26.10 10.39
N PRO A 475 -12.62 -26.83 10.75
CA PRO A 475 -11.24 -26.44 10.47
C PRO A 475 -10.76 -26.82 9.06
N ASP A 476 -11.65 -27.26 8.18
CA ASP A 476 -11.28 -27.67 6.82
C ASP A 476 -10.90 -26.45 5.98
N LEU A 477 -10.04 -26.66 4.98
CA LEU A 477 -9.60 -25.64 4.04
C LEU A 477 -8.96 -24.39 4.70
N PRO A 478 -7.93 -24.55 5.55
CA PRO A 478 -7.24 -23.40 6.13
C PRO A 478 -6.61 -22.55 5.03
N VAL A 479 -6.78 -21.24 5.13
CA VAL A 479 -6.19 -20.23 4.21
C VAL A 479 -4.91 -19.63 4.78
N ALA A 480 -4.66 -19.81 6.09
CA ALA A 480 -3.47 -19.33 6.78
C ALA A 480 -3.01 -20.33 7.84
N SER A 481 -1.77 -20.18 8.34
CA SER A 481 -1.24 -21.01 9.43
C SER A 481 -2.08 -20.88 10.69
N ASN A 482 -2.35 -22.02 11.32
CA ASN A 482 -3.01 -22.06 12.63
C ASN A 482 -2.04 -21.83 13.81
N ASP A 483 -0.73 -21.69 13.55
CA ASP A 483 0.31 -21.49 14.57
C ASP A 483 0.32 -20.06 15.12
N THR A 484 -0.21 -19.11 14.36
CA THR A 484 -0.27 -17.69 14.72
C THR A 484 -1.71 -17.22 14.98
N ASP A 485 -1.88 -16.20 15.83
CA ASP A 485 -3.19 -15.60 16.10
C ASP A 485 -3.80 -14.98 14.85
N ASP A 486 -2.99 -14.28 14.05
CA ASP A 486 -3.43 -13.67 12.78
C ASP A 486 -3.89 -14.73 11.78
N GLY A 487 -3.16 -15.85 11.67
CA GLY A 487 -3.56 -16.93 10.78
C GLY A 487 -4.84 -17.63 11.25
N ARG A 488 -5.00 -17.86 12.56
CA ARG A 488 -6.26 -18.34 13.13
C ARG A 488 -7.42 -17.37 12.89
N GLU A 489 -7.16 -16.04 12.98
CA GLU A 489 -8.17 -15.03 12.64
C GLU A 489 -8.61 -15.16 11.18
N LYS A 490 -7.66 -15.34 10.24
CA LYS A 490 -7.96 -15.58 8.82
C LYS A 490 -8.77 -16.87 8.58
N ASN A 491 -8.52 -17.92 9.34
CA ASN A 491 -9.25 -19.18 9.22
C ASN A 491 -10.69 -19.10 9.76
N ARG A 492 -10.96 -18.24 10.75
CA ARG A 492 -12.31 -17.96 11.28
C ARG A 492 -13.09 -17.05 10.33
N ARG A 493 -13.65 -17.62 9.27
CA ARG A 493 -14.33 -16.86 8.22
C ARG A 493 -15.67 -17.45 7.81
N VAL A 494 -16.50 -16.63 7.16
CA VAL A 494 -17.69 -17.07 6.43
C VAL A 494 -17.57 -16.58 5.01
N GLU A 495 -17.47 -17.53 4.08
CA GLU A 495 -17.44 -17.28 2.64
C GLU A 495 -18.87 -17.08 2.12
N VAL A 496 -19.01 -16.16 1.15
CA VAL A 496 -20.29 -15.88 0.49
C VAL A 496 -20.23 -16.31 -0.96
N TRP A 497 -21.13 -17.19 -1.33
CA TRP A 497 -21.25 -17.73 -2.69
C TRP A 497 -22.63 -17.44 -3.26
N LEU A 498 -22.73 -17.27 -4.58
CA LEU A 498 -23.99 -17.00 -5.29
C LEU A 498 -24.19 -18.06 -6.38
N LYS A 499 -25.29 -18.82 -6.28
CA LYS A 499 -25.71 -19.80 -7.28
C LYS A 499 -26.32 -19.11 -8.51
N GLY A 500 -26.22 -19.75 -9.68
CA GLY A 500 -26.94 -19.35 -10.87
C GLY A 500 -26.48 -18.02 -11.48
N ALA A 501 -25.40 -17.43 -11.01
CA ALA A 501 -24.77 -16.29 -11.64
C ALA A 501 -24.16 -16.71 -12.99
N THR A 502 -25.01 -16.85 -13.98
CA THR A 502 -24.56 -16.94 -15.38
C THR A 502 -23.79 -15.66 -15.65
N THR A 503 -22.60 -15.78 -16.17
CA THR A 503 -21.75 -14.67 -16.61
C THR A 503 -22.62 -13.66 -17.38
N VAL A 504 -23.02 -12.58 -16.72
CA VAL A 504 -23.34 -11.36 -17.45
C VAL A 504 -21.97 -10.92 -17.94
N ALA A 505 -21.70 -11.31 -19.20
CA ALA A 505 -20.53 -10.83 -19.92
C ALA A 505 -20.45 -9.32 -19.71
N ALA A 506 -19.25 -8.87 -19.40
CA ALA A 506 -18.92 -7.45 -19.39
C ALA A 506 -19.55 -6.82 -20.64
N ARG A 507 -20.60 -6.08 -20.48
CA ARG A 507 -21.07 -5.11 -21.45
C ARG A 507 -20.48 -3.80 -21.01
N GLU A 508 -19.41 -3.44 -21.72
CA GLU A 508 -18.77 -2.15 -21.98
C GLU A 508 -18.61 -1.18 -20.79
#